data_6eb1e4afced36faae7076f98765fcc37
#
_entry.id   6eb1e4afced36faae7076f98765fcc37
#
_cell.length_a   1.000
_cell.length_b   1.000
_cell.length_c   1.000
_cell.angle_alpha   90.00
_cell.angle_beta   90.00
_cell.angle_gamma   90.00
#
_symmetry.space_group_name_H-M   'P 1'
#
loop_
_entity.id
_entity.type
_entity.pdbx_description
1 polymer ?
#
loop_
_entity_poly.entity_id
_entity_poly.type
_entity_poly.pdbx_seq_one_letter_code
_entity_poly.pdbx_strand_id
1 'polypeptide(L)'
;MSHRIVCFGELLLRLTAPGRERLLQTGHFDVHVGGAEANVAVSLAQFGHAVAMASTVADNELGEAATGTLRRYGVDTRHIARTPGRMGLYFLSTGAVRRPSQIVYDRAGSAFAAADPDAADWPAILRGAEWLHISGVTPAIGPNGAAAAQGAVDAARAAGVKISFDGNYRAQLWANWDGDGPAILRGLLEAASLAFINERDISLILGQSFDDRDAAYTAAFQLFPRLDTIAATTRTQYSVDHHAIDAEIATRNGHWRSRSHELVGIVDRIGGGDAFAAGVLHGLLTDMPPDHLIEFAAAASALKHSIPGDFNLASVADVEAAVDTDNLDVRR
;
A
#
# COMPACT_ATOMS: atom_id res chain seq x y z
N MET A 1 -3.73 -8.62 23.46
CA MET A 1 -4.99 -8.11 22.86
C MET A 1 -4.73 -8.04 21.36
N SER A 2 -5.68 -8.45 20.50
CA SER A 2 -5.44 -8.32 19.06
C SER A 2 -5.52 -6.85 18.68
N HIS A 3 -4.44 -6.30 18.11
CA HIS A 3 -4.39 -4.95 17.57
C HIS A 3 -5.34 -4.86 16.37
N ARG A 4 -6.24 -3.89 16.34
CA ARG A 4 -7.17 -3.67 15.22
C ARG A 4 -6.64 -2.55 14.33
N ILE A 5 -6.49 -2.86 13.05
CA ILE A 5 -6.08 -1.92 12.02
C ILE A 5 -7.25 -1.67 11.08
N VAL A 6 -7.46 -0.43 10.68
CA VAL A 6 -8.39 -0.07 9.61
C VAL A 6 -7.58 0.39 8.41
N CYS A 7 -7.85 -0.18 7.24
CA CYS A 7 -7.30 0.28 5.96
C CYS A 7 -8.42 0.96 5.18
N PHE A 8 -8.15 2.14 4.60
CA PHE A 8 -9.14 2.89 3.83
C PHE A 8 -8.63 3.27 2.44
N GLY A 9 -9.31 2.81 1.41
CA GLY A 9 -8.99 3.11 0.02
C GLY A 9 -9.86 2.35 -0.97
N GLU A 10 -9.58 2.49 -2.27
CA GLU A 10 -10.34 1.83 -3.32
C GLU A 10 -9.99 0.35 -3.44
N LEU A 11 -11.02 -0.50 -3.36
CA LEU A 11 -10.96 -1.90 -3.78
C LEU A 11 -11.30 -1.97 -5.27
N LEU A 12 -10.40 -2.52 -6.08
CA LEU A 12 -10.47 -2.50 -7.54
C LEU A 12 -10.09 -3.85 -8.16
N LEU A 13 -10.23 -3.95 -9.48
CA LEU A 13 -9.83 -5.13 -10.24
C LEU A 13 -8.65 -4.82 -11.16
N ARG A 14 -7.66 -5.70 -11.15
CA ARG A 14 -6.56 -5.74 -12.11
C ARG A 14 -6.88 -6.74 -13.21
N LEU A 15 -6.74 -6.31 -14.45
CA LEU A 15 -6.85 -7.12 -15.65
C LEU A 15 -5.45 -7.27 -16.27
N THR A 16 -4.83 -8.43 -16.10
CA THR A 16 -3.46 -8.69 -16.55
C THR A 16 -3.47 -9.50 -17.85
N ALA A 17 -2.77 -9.02 -18.88
CA ALA A 17 -2.49 -9.85 -20.04
C ALA A 17 -1.61 -11.05 -19.62
N PRO A 18 -1.94 -12.26 -20.02
CA PRO A 18 -1.22 -13.46 -19.57
C PRO A 18 0.24 -13.45 -20.02
N GLY A 19 1.11 -13.98 -19.17
CA GLY A 19 2.54 -14.11 -19.43
C GLY A 19 3.21 -12.78 -19.77
N ARG A 20 3.72 -12.67 -21.00
CA ARG A 20 4.42 -11.47 -21.50
C ARG A 20 3.67 -10.81 -22.68
N GLU A 21 2.40 -11.14 -22.87
CA GLU A 21 1.57 -10.57 -23.93
C GLU A 21 1.30 -9.09 -23.69
N ARG A 22 1.03 -8.36 -24.78
CA ARG A 22 0.54 -7.00 -24.72
C ARG A 22 -0.99 -6.99 -24.51
N LEU A 23 -1.51 -5.89 -24.00
CA LEU A 23 -2.95 -5.68 -23.98
C LEU A 23 -3.52 -5.82 -25.42
N LEU A 24 -4.66 -6.50 -25.54
CA LEU A 24 -5.33 -6.81 -26.81
C LEU A 24 -4.55 -7.72 -27.79
N GLN A 25 -3.39 -8.21 -27.42
CA GLN A 25 -2.75 -9.33 -28.11
C GLN A 25 -3.38 -10.67 -27.70
N THR A 26 -3.93 -10.70 -26.49
CA THR A 26 -4.62 -11.85 -25.89
C THR A 26 -6.13 -11.78 -26.10
N GLY A 27 -6.79 -12.94 -26.08
CA GLY A 27 -8.26 -13.05 -26.08
C GLY A 27 -8.88 -13.11 -24.68
N HIS A 28 -8.08 -13.06 -23.60
CA HIS A 28 -8.55 -13.11 -22.21
C HIS A 28 -7.59 -12.34 -21.30
N PHE A 29 -8.03 -12.07 -20.07
CA PHE A 29 -7.23 -11.47 -19.02
C PHE A 29 -7.30 -12.32 -17.75
N ASP A 30 -6.20 -12.41 -17.02
CA ASP A 30 -6.20 -12.86 -15.63
C ASP A 30 -6.73 -11.72 -14.75
N VAL A 31 -7.75 -12.01 -13.95
CA VAL A 31 -8.40 -11.02 -13.09
C VAL A 31 -7.91 -11.18 -11.67
N HIS A 32 -7.42 -10.11 -11.08
CA HIS A 32 -7.01 -10.05 -9.68
C HIS A 32 -7.76 -8.95 -8.96
N VAL A 33 -8.10 -9.19 -7.70
CA VAL A 33 -8.58 -8.14 -6.79
C VAL A 33 -7.36 -7.46 -6.18
N GLY A 34 -7.40 -6.12 -6.07
CA GLY A 34 -6.32 -5.33 -5.51
C GLY A 34 -6.79 -3.98 -5.01
N GLY A 35 -5.82 -3.17 -4.64
CA GLY A 35 -5.94 -1.84 -4.06
C GLY A 35 -4.83 -1.66 -3.03
N ALA A 36 -4.16 -0.53 -3.00
CA ALA A 36 -2.99 -0.35 -2.14
C ALA A 36 -3.30 -0.72 -0.68
N GLU A 37 -4.34 -0.11 -0.13
CA GLU A 37 -4.76 -0.34 1.25
C GLU A 37 -5.37 -1.75 1.46
N ALA A 38 -6.02 -2.30 0.43
CA ALA A 38 -6.53 -3.68 0.47
C ALA A 38 -5.38 -4.70 0.48
N ASN A 39 -4.30 -4.42 -0.25
CA ASN A 39 -3.09 -5.25 -0.26
C ASN A 39 -2.43 -5.28 1.12
N VAL A 40 -2.32 -4.12 1.78
CA VAL A 40 -1.83 -4.01 3.17
C VAL A 40 -2.76 -4.76 4.11
N ALA A 41 -4.09 -4.61 3.95
CA ALA A 41 -5.07 -5.29 4.79
C ALA A 41 -4.95 -6.82 4.73
N VAL A 42 -4.81 -7.37 3.52
CA VAL A 42 -4.64 -8.82 3.34
C VAL A 42 -3.31 -9.28 3.96
N SER A 43 -2.19 -8.59 3.70
CA SER A 43 -0.90 -8.93 4.32
C SER A 43 -0.97 -8.96 5.84
N LEU A 44 -1.55 -7.94 6.47
CA LEU A 44 -1.70 -7.87 7.93
C LEU A 44 -2.62 -8.98 8.46
N ALA A 45 -3.67 -9.35 7.73
CA ALA A 45 -4.53 -10.47 8.09
C ALA A 45 -3.77 -11.81 8.02
N GLN A 46 -2.89 -12.01 7.01
CA GLN A 46 -2.00 -13.18 6.94
C GLN A 46 -0.98 -13.20 8.08
N PHE A 47 -0.60 -12.04 8.61
CA PHE A 47 0.26 -11.91 9.80
C PHE A 47 -0.53 -12.06 11.12
N GLY A 48 -1.82 -12.37 11.07
CA GLY A 48 -2.64 -12.69 12.24
C GLY A 48 -3.27 -11.50 12.96
N HIS A 49 -3.23 -10.30 12.37
CA HIS A 49 -3.87 -9.12 12.94
C HIS A 49 -5.37 -9.05 12.64
N ALA A 50 -6.12 -8.38 13.52
CA ALA A 50 -7.51 -8.02 13.27
C ALA A 50 -7.56 -6.80 12.33
N VAL A 51 -7.95 -6.99 11.08
CA VAL A 51 -7.95 -5.93 10.06
C VAL A 51 -9.33 -5.72 9.49
N ALA A 52 -9.74 -4.46 9.35
CA ALA A 52 -10.95 -4.07 8.66
C ALA A 52 -10.62 -3.22 7.43
N MET A 53 -11.35 -3.42 6.35
CA MET A 53 -11.31 -2.58 5.16
C MET A 53 -12.53 -1.67 5.13
N ALA A 54 -12.29 -0.36 5.03
CA ALA A 54 -13.29 0.64 4.70
C ALA A 54 -13.13 1.02 3.21
N SER A 55 -14.20 0.94 2.45
CA SER A 55 -14.21 1.21 1.01
C SER A 55 -15.63 1.39 0.48
N THR A 56 -15.74 1.71 -0.80
CA THR A 56 -17.01 1.66 -1.55
C THR A 56 -16.79 0.86 -2.82
N VAL A 57 -17.68 -0.10 -3.09
CA VAL A 57 -17.65 -0.94 -4.28
C VAL A 57 -18.95 -0.83 -5.07
N ALA A 58 -18.91 -1.23 -6.33
CA ALA A 58 -20.12 -1.31 -7.16
C ALA A 58 -21.11 -2.33 -6.58
N ASP A 59 -22.40 -1.95 -6.56
CA ASP A 59 -23.50 -2.86 -6.15
C ASP A 59 -23.86 -3.82 -7.29
N ASN A 60 -22.96 -4.75 -7.55
CA ASN A 60 -23.09 -5.80 -8.56
C ASN A 60 -22.22 -7.01 -8.21
N GLU A 61 -22.24 -8.04 -9.06
CA GLU A 61 -21.47 -9.27 -8.88
C GLU A 61 -19.96 -9.05 -8.75
N LEU A 62 -19.38 -8.04 -9.44
CA LEU A 62 -17.96 -7.74 -9.36
C LEU A 62 -17.58 -7.16 -7.98
N GLY A 63 -18.40 -6.25 -7.44
CA GLY A 63 -18.19 -5.71 -6.09
C GLY A 63 -18.35 -6.78 -5.01
N GLU A 64 -19.34 -7.70 -5.18
CA GLU A 64 -19.48 -8.85 -4.25
C GLU A 64 -18.27 -9.78 -4.33
N ALA A 65 -17.82 -10.13 -5.52
CA ALA A 65 -16.65 -11.01 -5.71
C ALA A 65 -15.38 -10.41 -5.11
N ALA A 66 -15.15 -9.09 -5.33
CA ALA A 66 -14.02 -8.37 -4.76
C ALA A 66 -14.08 -8.37 -3.22
N THR A 67 -15.23 -8.02 -2.64
CA THR A 67 -15.47 -8.04 -1.19
C THR A 67 -15.31 -9.45 -0.61
N GLY A 68 -15.87 -10.47 -1.30
CA GLY A 68 -15.74 -11.87 -0.93
C GLY A 68 -14.29 -12.35 -0.91
N THR A 69 -13.47 -11.83 -1.83
CA THR A 69 -12.03 -12.15 -1.88
C THR A 69 -11.30 -11.65 -0.63
N LEU A 70 -11.56 -10.42 -0.18
CA LEU A 70 -10.98 -9.91 1.07
C LEU A 70 -11.43 -10.74 2.29
N ARG A 71 -12.71 -11.08 2.34
CA ARG A 71 -13.29 -11.91 3.41
C ARG A 71 -12.64 -13.29 3.47
N ARG A 72 -12.35 -13.89 2.31
CA ARG A 72 -11.63 -15.18 2.19
C ARG A 72 -10.26 -15.13 2.85
N TYR A 73 -9.58 -13.98 2.80
CA TYR A 73 -8.26 -13.77 3.40
C TYR A 73 -8.31 -13.22 4.83
N GLY A 74 -9.48 -13.21 5.48
CA GLY A 74 -9.61 -12.87 6.89
C GLY A 74 -9.79 -11.38 7.18
N VAL A 75 -9.98 -10.54 6.17
CA VAL A 75 -10.25 -9.11 6.36
C VAL A 75 -11.72 -8.87 6.71
N ASP A 76 -12.00 -8.08 7.73
CA ASP A 76 -13.36 -7.62 8.07
C ASP A 76 -13.85 -6.63 7.01
N THR A 77 -14.93 -7.01 6.32
CA THR A 77 -15.51 -6.28 5.19
C THR A 77 -16.81 -5.55 5.54
N ARG A 78 -17.19 -5.46 6.82
CA ARG A 78 -18.45 -4.83 7.24
C ARG A 78 -18.54 -3.34 6.93
N HIS A 79 -17.40 -2.69 6.71
CA HIS A 79 -17.30 -1.28 6.39
C HIS A 79 -17.06 -1.01 4.89
N ILE A 80 -17.31 -2.00 4.04
CA ILE A 80 -17.33 -1.82 2.59
C ILE A 80 -18.76 -1.50 2.17
N ALA A 81 -18.99 -0.25 1.79
CA ALA A 81 -20.27 0.20 1.27
C ALA A 81 -20.50 -0.26 -0.18
N ARG A 82 -21.76 -0.34 -0.58
CA ARG A 82 -22.16 -0.67 -1.95
C ARG A 82 -22.96 0.49 -2.53
N THR A 83 -22.60 0.91 -3.72
CA THR A 83 -23.30 1.99 -4.43
C THR A 83 -23.50 1.62 -5.90
N PRO A 84 -24.51 2.15 -6.57
CA PRO A 84 -24.63 2.01 -8.02
C PRO A 84 -23.37 2.49 -8.73
N GLY A 85 -22.98 1.80 -9.81
CA GLY A 85 -21.80 2.19 -10.58
C GLY A 85 -20.96 1.00 -11.03
N ARG A 86 -19.68 1.24 -11.27
CA ARG A 86 -18.71 0.24 -11.73
C ARG A 86 -17.53 0.12 -10.77
N MET A 87 -16.85 -1.01 -10.80
CA MET A 87 -15.56 -1.15 -10.14
C MET A 87 -14.50 -0.29 -10.82
N GLY A 88 -13.55 0.23 -10.04
CA GLY A 88 -12.31 0.75 -10.60
C GLY A 88 -11.48 -0.38 -11.21
N LEU A 89 -10.84 -0.09 -12.34
CA LEU A 89 -10.02 -1.07 -13.06
C LEU A 89 -8.62 -0.52 -13.29
N TYR A 90 -7.67 -1.42 -13.43
CA TYR A 90 -6.46 -1.13 -14.18
C TYR A 90 -6.02 -2.34 -15.00
N PHE A 91 -5.36 -2.05 -16.11
CA PHE A 91 -4.83 -3.06 -17.01
C PHE A 91 -3.31 -3.12 -16.87
N LEU A 92 -2.79 -4.34 -16.85
CA LEU A 92 -1.35 -4.57 -16.77
C LEU A 92 -0.88 -5.42 -17.94
N SER A 93 0.14 -4.97 -18.66
CA SER A 93 0.97 -5.84 -19.48
C SER A 93 2.36 -5.93 -18.87
N THR A 94 2.77 -7.16 -18.58
CA THR A 94 4.08 -7.42 -17.97
C THR A 94 5.22 -7.14 -18.98
N GLY A 95 6.27 -6.52 -18.50
CA GLY A 95 7.45 -6.22 -19.29
C GLY A 95 8.19 -7.50 -19.76
N ALA A 96 9.01 -7.34 -20.80
CA ALA A 96 9.85 -8.41 -21.32
C ALA A 96 11.11 -7.83 -21.95
N VAL A 97 12.27 -8.39 -21.67
CA VAL A 97 13.57 -7.98 -22.20
C VAL A 97 13.83 -6.49 -21.99
N ARG A 98 13.62 -5.64 -23.01
CA ARG A 98 13.78 -4.17 -22.93
C ARG A 98 12.44 -3.41 -22.90
N ARG A 99 11.33 -4.11 -22.97
CA ARG A 99 10.00 -3.52 -22.88
C ARG A 99 9.58 -3.42 -21.42
N PRO A 100 9.34 -2.22 -20.88
CA PRO A 100 8.84 -2.07 -19.50
C PRO A 100 7.41 -2.61 -19.37
N SER A 101 7.00 -2.93 -18.14
CA SER A 101 5.59 -3.17 -17.82
C SER A 101 4.78 -1.89 -18.05
N GLN A 102 3.55 -2.04 -18.51
CA GLN A 102 2.63 -0.94 -18.78
C GLN A 102 1.37 -1.08 -17.91
N ILE A 103 0.97 0.03 -17.28
CA ILE A 103 -0.28 0.13 -16.54
C ILE A 103 -1.17 1.16 -17.23
N VAL A 104 -2.43 0.80 -17.44
CA VAL A 104 -3.48 1.71 -17.91
C VAL A 104 -4.56 1.76 -16.85
N TYR A 105 -4.79 2.94 -16.28
CA TYR A 105 -5.82 3.15 -15.26
C TYR A 105 -7.17 3.44 -15.91
N ASP A 106 -8.22 2.81 -15.39
CA ASP A 106 -9.62 3.09 -15.69
C ASP A 106 -10.40 3.17 -14.36
N ARG A 107 -10.11 4.20 -13.58
CA ARG A 107 -10.64 4.41 -12.23
C ARG A 107 -11.62 5.59 -12.14
N ALA A 108 -11.59 6.52 -13.10
CA ALA A 108 -12.46 7.68 -13.09
C ALA A 108 -13.94 7.27 -13.10
N GLY A 109 -14.75 7.84 -12.21
CA GLY A 109 -16.16 7.52 -12.08
C GLY A 109 -16.47 6.09 -11.59
N SER A 110 -15.50 5.41 -10.97
CA SER A 110 -15.78 4.18 -10.22
C SER A 110 -16.73 4.46 -9.05
N ALA A 111 -17.37 3.42 -8.53
CA ALA A 111 -18.23 3.54 -7.35
C ALA A 111 -17.50 4.22 -6.17
N PHE A 112 -16.21 3.92 -5.98
CA PHE A 112 -15.39 4.59 -4.98
C PHE A 112 -15.14 6.07 -5.32
N ALA A 113 -14.73 6.38 -6.56
CA ALA A 113 -14.46 7.76 -6.98
C ALA A 113 -15.70 8.66 -6.96
N ALA A 114 -16.88 8.08 -7.14
CA ALA A 114 -18.17 8.77 -7.14
C ALA A 114 -18.85 8.79 -5.75
N ALA A 115 -18.33 8.06 -4.77
CA ALA A 115 -18.92 7.96 -3.44
C ALA A 115 -19.00 9.34 -2.76
N ASP A 116 -20.05 9.53 -1.97
CA ASP A 116 -20.16 10.70 -1.10
C ASP A 116 -19.07 10.61 -0.01
N PRO A 117 -18.17 11.62 0.07
CA PRO A 117 -17.08 11.61 1.04
C PRO A 117 -17.54 11.61 2.49
N ASP A 118 -18.75 12.10 2.77
CA ASP A 118 -19.32 12.20 4.10
C ASP A 118 -20.19 10.96 4.49
N ALA A 119 -20.33 9.97 3.59
CA ALA A 119 -21.16 8.80 3.85
C ALA A 119 -20.61 7.84 4.90
N ALA A 120 -19.31 7.92 5.21
CA ALA A 120 -18.65 6.98 6.12
C ALA A 120 -18.89 7.34 7.60
N ASP A 121 -19.42 6.37 8.37
CA ASP A 121 -19.51 6.50 9.84
C ASP A 121 -18.14 6.20 10.48
N TRP A 122 -17.23 7.20 10.40
CA TRP A 122 -15.87 7.05 10.92
C TRP A 122 -15.82 6.67 12.40
N PRO A 123 -16.64 7.21 13.31
CA PRO A 123 -16.69 6.76 14.70
C PRO A 123 -16.99 5.27 14.85
N ALA A 124 -17.87 4.70 14.04
CA ALA A 124 -18.14 3.27 14.05
C ALA A 124 -17.02 2.46 13.41
N ILE A 125 -16.45 2.93 12.29
CA ILE A 125 -15.35 2.30 11.56
C ILE A 125 -14.10 2.21 12.43
N LEU A 126 -13.74 3.28 13.12
CA LEU A 126 -12.51 3.40 13.91
C LEU A 126 -12.62 2.85 15.34
N ARG A 127 -13.80 2.37 15.75
CA ARG A 127 -14.01 1.86 17.10
C ARG A 127 -13.06 0.72 17.45
N GLY A 128 -12.20 0.95 18.44
CA GLY A 128 -11.19 0.00 18.88
C GLY A 128 -10.02 -0.19 17.90
N ALA A 129 -9.89 0.68 16.90
CA ALA A 129 -8.73 0.69 16.03
C ALA A 129 -7.53 1.32 16.75
N GLU A 130 -6.36 0.77 16.53
CA GLU A 130 -5.08 1.36 16.95
C GLU A 130 -4.44 2.15 15.81
N TRP A 131 -4.61 1.68 14.58
CA TRP A 131 -4.07 2.31 13.38
C TRP A 131 -5.12 2.48 12.30
N LEU A 132 -5.03 3.61 11.59
CA LEU A 132 -5.62 3.83 10.27
C LEU A 132 -4.49 3.82 9.25
N HIS A 133 -4.56 2.95 8.25
CA HIS A 133 -3.66 2.96 7.10
C HIS A 133 -4.35 3.55 5.87
N ILE A 134 -3.70 4.51 5.23
CA ILE A 134 -4.17 5.19 4.01
C ILE A 134 -2.98 5.50 3.10
N SER A 135 -3.22 5.60 1.80
CA SER A 135 -2.19 5.98 0.83
C SER A 135 -2.56 7.20 0.00
N GLY A 136 -1.54 7.83 -0.59
CA GLY A 136 -1.70 8.95 -1.52
C GLY A 136 -2.38 8.60 -2.84
N VAL A 137 -2.63 7.31 -3.10
CA VAL A 137 -3.47 6.89 -4.24
C VAL A 137 -4.94 7.24 -4.00
N THR A 138 -5.43 7.09 -2.77
CA THR A 138 -6.84 7.35 -2.44
C THR A 138 -7.27 8.78 -2.76
N PRO A 139 -6.57 9.84 -2.34
CA PRO A 139 -6.92 11.21 -2.74
C PRO A 139 -6.66 11.49 -4.22
N ALA A 140 -5.74 10.77 -4.89
CA ALA A 140 -5.42 11.00 -6.29
C ALA A 140 -6.52 10.60 -7.28
N ILE A 141 -7.56 9.86 -6.82
CA ILE A 141 -8.64 9.38 -7.67
C ILE A 141 -9.60 10.50 -8.09
N GLY A 142 -9.69 11.57 -7.30
CA GLY A 142 -10.57 12.70 -7.57
C GLY A 142 -10.96 13.47 -6.31
N PRO A 143 -11.77 14.54 -6.44
CA PRO A 143 -12.11 15.42 -5.33
C PRO A 143 -12.83 14.70 -4.18
N ASN A 144 -13.73 13.76 -4.47
CA ASN A 144 -14.40 12.97 -3.43
C ASN A 144 -13.42 12.05 -2.68
N GLY A 145 -12.48 11.43 -3.41
CA GLY A 145 -11.40 10.63 -2.80
C GLY A 145 -10.52 11.47 -1.88
N ALA A 146 -10.20 12.70 -2.28
CA ALA A 146 -9.42 13.63 -1.47
C ALA A 146 -10.19 14.06 -0.21
N ALA A 147 -11.46 14.42 -0.33
CA ALA A 147 -12.31 14.79 0.79
C ALA A 147 -12.51 13.63 1.76
N ALA A 148 -12.78 12.42 1.26
CA ALA A 148 -12.93 11.22 2.08
C ALA A 148 -11.63 10.85 2.82
N ALA A 149 -10.47 11.00 2.16
CA ALA A 149 -9.16 10.78 2.78
C ALA A 149 -8.92 11.76 3.94
N GLN A 150 -9.22 13.04 3.74
CA GLN A 150 -9.11 14.05 4.79
C GLN A 150 -10.07 13.76 5.94
N GLY A 151 -11.34 13.41 5.64
CA GLY A 151 -12.33 13.05 6.66
C GLY A 151 -11.91 11.84 7.50
N ALA A 152 -11.33 10.80 6.87
CA ALA A 152 -10.78 9.63 7.55
C ALA A 152 -9.66 10.01 8.53
N VAL A 153 -8.72 10.83 8.07
CA VAL A 153 -7.57 11.29 8.85
C VAL A 153 -8.01 12.16 10.02
N ASP A 154 -8.94 13.09 9.80
CA ASP A 154 -9.45 13.97 10.85
C ASP A 154 -10.22 13.19 11.93
N ALA A 155 -11.03 12.21 11.52
CA ALA A 155 -11.72 11.32 12.44
C ALA A 155 -10.75 10.43 13.24
N ALA A 156 -9.70 9.91 12.62
CA ALA A 156 -8.67 9.13 13.29
C ALA A 156 -7.93 9.97 14.35
N ARG A 157 -7.57 11.22 14.00
CA ARG A 157 -6.96 12.15 14.94
C ARG A 157 -7.87 12.45 16.13
N ALA A 158 -9.15 12.71 15.88
CA ALA A 158 -10.13 12.98 16.92
C ALA A 158 -10.33 11.78 17.86
N ALA A 159 -10.23 10.57 17.33
CA ALA A 159 -10.32 9.31 18.08
C ALA A 159 -9.01 8.87 18.75
N GLY A 160 -7.90 9.58 18.55
CA GLY A 160 -6.58 9.20 19.07
C GLY A 160 -5.99 7.96 18.39
N VAL A 161 -6.46 7.62 17.19
CA VAL A 161 -5.96 6.52 16.37
C VAL A 161 -4.70 6.97 15.63
N LYS A 162 -3.63 6.16 15.67
CA LYS A 162 -2.40 6.44 14.92
C LYS A 162 -2.64 6.31 13.41
N ILE A 163 -1.93 7.11 12.64
CA ILE A 163 -2.08 7.13 11.18
C ILE A 163 -0.78 6.65 10.52
N SER A 164 -0.92 5.66 9.66
CA SER A 164 0.08 5.15 8.75
C SER A 164 -0.23 5.66 7.35
N PHE A 165 0.66 6.41 6.75
CA PHE A 165 0.50 7.05 5.45
C PHE A 165 1.55 6.55 4.45
N ASP A 166 1.11 6.02 3.30
CA ASP A 166 1.98 5.70 2.18
C ASP A 166 1.89 6.82 1.13
N GLY A 167 3.00 7.50 0.85
CA GLY A 167 3.07 8.59 -0.13
C GLY A 167 2.54 8.22 -1.50
N ASN A 168 2.91 7.05 -2.01
CA ASN A 168 2.34 6.35 -3.18
C ASN A 168 1.91 7.26 -4.34
N TYR A 169 2.71 8.29 -4.65
CA TYR A 169 2.37 9.31 -5.64
C TYR A 169 2.23 8.73 -7.05
N ARG A 170 1.12 9.02 -7.71
CA ARG A 170 0.81 8.56 -9.07
C ARG A 170 0.46 9.76 -9.96
N ALA A 171 1.45 10.36 -10.60
CA ALA A 171 1.28 11.55 -11.43
C ALA A 171 0.13 11.44 -12.45
N GLN A 172 -0.05 10.24 -13.06
CA GLN A 172 -1.12 10.01 -14.02
C GLN A 172 -2.54 10.13 -13.43
N LEU A 173 -2.72 9.79 -12.15
CA LEU A 173 -4.02 9.94 -11.49
C LEU A 173 -4.29 11.40 -11.15
N TRP A 174 -3.30 12.11 -10.63
CA TRP A 174 -3.40 13.53 -10.33
C TRP A 174 -3.65 14.38 -11.59
N ALA A 175 -3.11 13.98 -12.74
CA ALA A 175 -3.32 14.67 -14.01
C ALA A 175 -4.76 14.56 -14.55
N ASN A 176 -5.61 13.71 -14.00
CA ASN A 176 -6.99 13.52 -14.45
C ASN A 176 -7.97 14.54 -13.86
N TRP A 177 -7.56 15.32 -12.89
CA TRP A 177 -8.36 16.35 -12.24
C TRP A 177 -7.48 17.48 -11.70
N ASP A 178 -8.08 18.62 -11.40
CA ASP A 178 -7.37 19.84 -10.99
C ASP A 178 -7.12 19.86 -9.47
N GLY A 179 -6.39 18.85 -8.97
CA GLY A 179 -6.04 18.70 -7.56
C GLY A 179 -4.58 19.06 -7.28
N ASP A 180 -4.37 19.88 -6.25
CA ASP A 180 -3.01 20.14 -5.74
C ASP A 180 -2.51 18.93 -4.94
N GLY A 181 -1.95 17.94 -5.67
CA GLY A 181 -1.44 16.70 -5.08
C GLY A 181 -0.45 16.93 -3.93
N PRO A 182 0.60 17.75 -4.11
CA PRO A 182 1.55 18.06 -3.04
C PRO A 182 0.89 18.64 -1.79
N ALA A 183 -0.01 19.60 -1.92
CA ALA A 183 -0.69 20.22 -0.78
C ALA A 183 -1.61 19.22 -0.06
N ILE A 184 -2.36 18.38 -0.80
CA ILE A 184 -3.23 17.35 -0.22
C ILE A 184 -2.40 16.30 0.51
N LEU A 185 -1.34 15.78 -0.10
CA LEU A 185 -0.45 14.80 0.54
C LEU A 185 0.24 15.36 1.78
N ARG A 186 0.61 16.64 1.75
CA ARG A 186 1.16 17.34 2.92
C ARG A 186 0.17 17.33 4.09
N GLY A 187 -1.11 17.65 3.85
CA GLY A 187 -2.15 17.61 4.88
C GLY A 187 -2.31 16.23 5.52
N LEU A 188 -2.25 15.16 4.74
CA LEU A 188 -2.30 13.78 5.24
C LEU A 188 -1.05 13.42 6.04
N LEU A 189 0.13 13.82 5.57
CA LEU A 189 1.42 13.57 6.22
C LEU A 189 1.52 14.31 7.56
N GLU A 190 0.96 15.52 7.69
CA GLU A 190 0.92 16.29 8.96
C GLU A 190 0.20 15.54 10.10
N ALA A 191 -0.68 14.61 9.76
CA ALA A 191 -1.41 13.81 10.72
C ALA A 191 -0.76 12.44 11.00
N ALA A 192 0.17 12.01 10.15
CA ALA A 192 0.76 10.68 10.21
C ALA A 192 1.75 10.51 11.38
N SER A 193 1.74 9.31 11.98
CA SER A 193 2.75 8.85 12.92
C SER A 193 3.82 8.00 12.23
N LEU A 194 3.44 7.29 11.17
CA LEU A 194 4.30 6.48 10.30
C LEU A 194 4.09 6.90 8.86
N ALA A 195 5.16 7.11 8.11
CA ALA A 195 5.09 7.41 6.69
C ALA A 195 5.99 6.50 5.86
N PHE A 196 5.45 5.98 4.75
CA PHE A 196 6.19 5.28 3.71
C PHE A 196 6.50 6.29 2.60
N ILE A 197 7.62 6.97 2.73
CA ILE A 197 8.07 8.05 1.84
C ILE A 197 9.58 8.03 1.70
N ASN A 198 10.07 8.42 0.54
CA ASN A 198 11.49 8.60 0.27
C ASN A 198 11.82 10.09 0.03
N GLU A 199 13.08 10.40 -0.26
CA GLU A 199 13.56 11.77 -0.50
C GLU A 199 12.83 12.48 -1.66
N ARG A 200 12.32 11.72 -2.64
CA ARG A 200 11.58 12.30 -3.79
C ARG A 200 10.16 12.68 -3.40
N ASP A 201 9.52 11.83 -2.58
CA ASP A 201 8.19 12.12 -2.06
C ASP A 201 8.24 13.33 -1.14
N ILE A 202 9.25 13.42 -0.27
CA ILE A 202 9.46 14.56 0.62
C ILE A 202 9.73 15.83 -0.20
N SER A 203 10.60 15.74 -1.21
CA SER A 203 10.90 16.87 -2.11
C SER A 203 9.64 17.38 -2.82
N LEU A 204 8.80 16.46 -3.30
CA LEU A 204 7.52 16.79 -3.93
C LEU A 204 6.57 17.49 -2.96
N ILE A 205 6.38 16.93 -1.78
CA ILE A 205 5.43 17.42 -0.77
C ILE A 205 5.86 18.78 -0.21
N LEU A 206 7.16 19.01 -0.06
CA LEU A 206 7.70 20.24 0.49
C LEU A 206 8.04 21.29 -0.56
N GLY A 207 8.02 20.93 -1.85
CA GLY A 207 8.35 21.83 -2.96
C GLY A 207 9.81 22.28 -2.96
N GLN A 208 10.73 21.46 -2.41
CA GLN A 208 12.15 21.76 -2.32
C GLN A 208 13.02 20.52 -2.58
N SER A 209 14.27 20.74 -3.01
CA SER A 209 15.25 19.68 -3.21
C SER A 209 16.12 19.51 -1.97
N PHE A 210 16.62 18.31 -1.76
CA PHE A 210 17.54 17.96 -0.70
C PHE A 210 18.83 17.37 -1.29
N ASP A 211 19.97 17.60 -0.63
CA ASP A 211 21.26 17.10 -1.06
C ASP A 211 21.36 15.58 -0.95
N ASP A 212 20.73 15.03 0.08
CA ASP A 212 20.67 13.60 0.35
C ASP A 212 19.39 13.23 1.10
N ARG A 213 19.23 11.94 1.34
CA ARG A 213 18.08 11.35 2.04
C ARG A 213 18.00 11.75 3.52
N ASP A 214 19.13 11.83 4.19
CA ASP A 214 19.19 12.17 5.61
C ASP A 214 18.74 13.62 5.85
N ALA A 215 19.12 14.54 4.94
CA ALA A 215 18.63 15.91 4.95
C ALA A 215 17.10 15.98 4.73
N ALA A 216 16.57 15.18 3.81
CA ALA A 216 15.13 15.11 3.57
C ALA A 216 14.37 14.58 4.80
N TYR A 217 14.84 13.49 5.42
CA TYR A 217 14.22 12.93 6.63
C TYR A 217 14.29 13.90 7.81
N THR A 218 15.42 14.57 7.99
CA THR A 218 15.56 15.60 9.04
C THR A 218 14.54 16.72 8.86
N ALA A 219 14.39 17.22 7.63
CA ALA A 219 13.40 18.25 7.32
C ALA A 219 11.97 17.76 7.56
N ALA A 220 11.63 16.54 7.16
CA ALA A 220 10.32 15.94 7.40
C ALA A 220 10.02 15.82 8.91
N PHE A 221 10.93 15.30 9.71
CA PHE A 221 10.76 15.22 11.16
C PHE A 221 10.65 16.59 11.84
N GLN A 222 11.33 17.62 11.33
CA GLN A 222 11.21 18.98 11.87
C GLN A 222 9.84 19.60 11.56
N LEU A 223 9.34 19.41 10.34
CA LEU A 223 8.09 20.01 9.88
C LEU A 223 6.85 19.26 10.36
N PHE A 224 6.96 17.96 10.56
CA PHE A 224 5.84 17.09 10.96
C PHE A 224 6.07 16.51 12.37
N PRO A 225 5.69 17.22 13.43
CA PRO A 225 6.03 16.83 14.80
C PRO A 225 5.34 15.54 15.27
N ARG A 226 4.26 15.10 14.59
CA ARG A 226 3.57 13.84 14.86
C ARG A 226 4.25 12.63 14.20
N LEU A 227 5.08 12.87 13.21
CA LEU A 227 5.79 11.83 12.49
C LEU A 227 6.91 11.25 13.35
N ASP A 228 6.73 10.00 13.77
CA ASP A 228 7.69 9.28 14.60
C ASP A 228 8.63 8.40 13.78
N THR A 229 8.12 7.90 12.63
CA THR A 229 8.80 6.89 11.82
C THR A 229 8.63 7.18 10.34
N ILE A 230 9.72 7.10 9.59
CA ILE A 230 9.74 7.05 8.12
C ILE A 230 10.32 5.70 7.72
N ALA A 231 9.68 5.02 6.78
CA ALA A 231 10.17 3.77 6.21
C ALA A 231 10.17 3.86 4.68
N ALA A 232 11.19 3.31 4.04
CA ALA A 232 11.31 3.37 2.59
C ALA A 232 12.02 2.13 2.03
N THR A 233 11.73 1.83 0.76
CA THR A 233 12.49 0.86 -0.02
C THR A 233 13.24 1.56 -1.14
N THR A 234 14.42 1.04 -1.46
CA THR A 234 15.19 1.42 -2.64
C THR A 234 15.26 0.21 -3.55
N ARG A 235 14.91 0.41 -4.82
CA ARG A 235 14.96 -0.65 -5.82
C ARG A 235 16.03 -0.37 -6.87
N THR A 236 17.00 -1.29 -6.98
CA THR A 236 17.93 -1.35 -8.10
C THR A 236 17.39 -2.30 -9.14
N GLN A 237 17.20 -1.84 -10.37
CA GLN A 237 16.65 -2.64 -11.46
C GLN A 237 17.76 -3.04 -12.44
N TYR A 238 18.04 -4.33 -12.56
CA TYR A 238 19.00 -4.90 -13.52
C TYR A 238 18.31 -5.31 -14.82
N SER A 239 17.11 -5.92 -14.72
CA SER A 239 16.23 -6.24 -15.84
C SER A 239 14.76 -6.11 -15.42
N VAL A 240 13.81 -6.52 -16.26
CA VAL A 240 12.37 -6.48 -15.91
C VAL A 240 11.97 -7.50 -14.86
N ASP A 241 12.76 -8.56 -14.69
CA ASP A 241 12.52 -9.67 -13.77
C ASP A 241 13.71 -9.95 -12.84
N HIS A 242 14.69 -9.03 -12.80
CA HIS A 242 15.84 -9.06 -11.90
C HIS A 242 16.02 -7.71 -11.23
N HIS A 243 15.78 -7.64 -9.95
CA HIS A 243 15.92 -6.43 -9.12
C HIS A 243 16.73 -6.73 -7.85
N ALA A 244 17.21 -5.70 -7.17
CA ALA A 244 17.57 -5.75 -5.77
C ALA A 244 16.68 -4.76 -5.00
N ILE A 245 16.31 -5.13 -3.78
CA ILE A 245 15.54 -4.29 -2.86
C ILE A 245 16.32 -4.14 -1.57
N ASP A 246 16.56 -2.88 -1.21
CA ASP A 246 17.08 -2.44 0.08
C ASP A 246 15.95 -1.72 0.81
N ALA A 247 15.87 -1.89 2.12
CA ALA A 247 14.88 -1.22 2.95
C ALA A 247 15.54 -0.45 4.09
N GLU A 248 14.88 0.59 4.55
CA GLU A 248 15.33 1.37 5.69
C GLU A 248 14.14 1.89 6.51
N ILE A 249 14.40 2.08 7.79
CA ILE A 249 13.50 2.72 8.73
C ILE A 249 14.28 3.77 9.51
N ALA A 250 13.75 4.98 9.55
CA ALA A 250 14.30 6.09 10.31
C ALA A 250 13.30 6.57 11.35
N THR A 251 13.80 6.88 12.52
CA THR A 251 13.06 7.56 13.59
C THR A 251 13.84 8.82 14.00
N ARG A 252 13.30 9.60 14.92
CA ARG A 252 14.03 10.74 15.49
C ARG A 252 15.32 10.35 16.21
N ASN A 253 15.44 9.07 16.61
CA ASN A 253 16.51 8.58 17.50
C ASN A 253 17.45 7.56 16.83
N GLY A 254 17.15 7.12 15.62
CA GLY A 254 17.98 6.11 14.95
C GLY A 254 17.55 5.82 13.53
N HIS A 255 18.44 5.15 12.80
CA HIS A 255 18.27 4.77 11.42
C HIS A 255 18.79 3.35 11.22
N TRP A 256 17.98 2.45 10.67
CA TRP A 256 18.29 1.04 10.45
C TRP A 256 18.07 0.69 9.00
N ARG A 257 18.88 -0.24 8.49
CA ARG A 257 18.80 -0.69 7.09
C ARG A 257 18.79 -2.21 7.05
N SER A 258 18.03 -2.76 6.13
CA SER A 258 18.06 -4.19 5.85
C SER A 258 19.31 -4.56 5.03
N ARG A 259 19.60 -5.85 4.98
CA ARG A 259 20.41 -6.40 3.91
C ARG A 259 19.73 -6.17 2.54
N SER A 260 20.50 -6.25 1.48
CA SER A 260 19.97 -6.21 0.11
C SER A 260 19.36 -7.58 -0.26
N HIS A 261 18.12 -7.57 -0.76
CA HIS A 261 17.45 -8.76 -1.25
C HIS A 261 17.50 -8.78 -2.78
N GLU A 262 18.27 -9.72 -3.33
CA GLU A 262 18.34 -9.94 -4.76
C GLU A 262 17.15 -10.80 -5.23
N LEU A 263 16.39 -10.30 -6.20
CA LEU A 263 15.16 -10.89 -6.73
C LEU A 263 15.36 -11.27 -8.18
N VAL A 264 15.53 -12.56 -8.45
CA VAL A 264 15.73 -13.09 -9.79
C VAL A 264 14.50 -13.90 -10.20
N GLY A 265 14.02 -13.71 -11.41
CA GLY A 265 12.84 -14.42 -11.91
C GLY A 265 11.52 -13.93 -11.30
N ILE A 266 11.39 -12.62 -11.09
CA ILE A 266 10.21 -12.01 -10.50
C ILE A 266 8.94 -12.46 -11.23
N VAL A 267 7.99 -13.02 -10.45
CA VAL A 267 6.69 -13.48 -10.93
C VAL A 267 5.72 -12.30 -11.05
N ASP A 268 5.57 -11.53 -9.98
CA ASP A 268 4.72 -10.34 -9.96
C ASP A 268 5.22 -9.31 -8.94
N ARG A 269 5.51 -8.10 -9.41
CA ARG A 269 6.04 -7.03 -8.57
C ARG A 269 4.97 -6.16 -7.90
N ILE A 270 3.70 -6.28 -8.33
CA ILE A 270 2.61 -5.47 -7.79
C ILE A 270 2.33 -5.89 -6.34
N GLY A 271 2.14 -4.93 -5.46
CA GLY A 271 1.92 -5.18 -4.03
C GLY A 271 3.19 -5.37 -3.18
N GLY A 272 4.40 -5.29 -3.78
CA GLY A 272 5.67 -5.41 -3.02
C GLY A 272 5.84 -4.28 -1.99
N GLY A 273 5.51 -3.03 -2.36
CA GLY A 273 5.50 -1.90 -1.42
C GLY A 273 4.45 -2.06 -0.31
N ASP A 274 3.27 -2.57 -0.68
CA ASP A 274 2.18 -2.81 0.28
C ASP A 274 2.55 -3.92 1.27
N ALA A 275 3.24 -4.97 0.80
CA ALA A 275 3.78 -6.03 1.66
C ALA A 275 4.86 -5.50 2.62
N PHE A 276 5.72 -4.60 2.15
CA PHE A 276 6.67 -3.89 2.99
C PHE A 276 5.96 -3.07 4.07
N ALA A 277 4.95 -2.29 3.70
CA ALA A 277 4.17 -1.48 4.63
C ALA A 277 3.49 -2.34 5.70
N ALA A 278 2.92 -3.48 5.31
CA ALA A 278 2.34 -4.45 6.25
C ALA A 278 3.40 -5.05 7.19
N GLY A 279 4.60 -5.35 6.67
CA GLY A 279 5.73 -5.85 7.48
C GLY A 279 6.18 -4.84 8.54
N VAL A 280 6.31 -3.56 8.17
CA VAL A 280 6.65 -2.49 9.13
C VAL A 280 5.56 -2.34 10.19
N LEU A 281 4.28 -2.30 9.78
CA LEU A 281 3.15 -2.22 10.72
C LEU A 281 3.11 -3.43 11.66
N HIS A 282 3.35 -4.65 11.14
CA HIS A 282 3.43 -5.85 11.95
C HIS A 282 4.55 -5.74 13.01
N GLY A 283 5.74 -5.34 12.60
CA GLY A 283 6.88 -5.20 13.51
C GLY A 283 6.63 -4.15 14.61
N LEU A 284 6.00 -3.01 14.28
CA LEU A 284 5.62 -2.00 15.26
C LEU A 284 4.54 -2.48 16.24
N LEU A 285 3.58 -3.28 15.76
CA LEU A 285 2.49 -3.84 16.56
C LEU A 285 2.93 -4.99 17.48
N THR A 286 4.05 -5.62 17.16
CA THR A 286 4.62 -6.74 17.93
C THR A 286 5.88 -6.34 18.70
N ASP A 287 6.19 -5.05 18.76
CA ASP A 287 7.35 -4.49 19.45
C ASP A 287 8.69 -5.14 19.02
N MET A 288 8.82 -5.45 17.72
CA MET A 288 10.08 -5.98 17.18
C MET A 288 11.23 -4.98 17.35
N PRO A 289 12.44 -5.45 17.67
CA PRO A 289 13.64 -4.61 17.59
C PRO A 289 13.78 -4.02 16.17
N PRO A 290 14.20 -2.76 16.02
CA PRO A 290 14.20 -2.07 14.72
C PRO A 290 14.99 -2.77 13.62
N ASP A 291 16.11 -3.41 13.95
CA ASP A 291 16.95 -4.19 13.03
C ASP A 291 16.20 -5.42 12.52
N HIS A 292 15.51 -6.13 13.40
CA HIS A 292 14.70 -7.29 13.00
C HIS A 292 13.45 -6.86 12.23
N LEU A 293 12.80 -5.78 12.68
CA LEU A 293 11.63 -5.19 12.00
C LEU A 293 11.92 -4.88 10.53
N ILE A 294 13.06 -4.21 10.25
CA ILE A 294 13.36 -3.82 8.88
C ILE A 294 13.74 -5.00 8.01
N GLU A 295 14.42 -6.01 8.53
CA GLU A 295 14.69 -7.26 7.84
C GLU A 295 13.40 -8.02 7.54
N PHE A 296 12.48 -8.14 8.51
CA PHE A 296 11.16 -8.76 8.31
C PHE A 296 10.36 -8.05 7.22
N ALA A 297 10.30 -6.73 7.26
CA ALA A 297 9.55 -5.95 6.27
C ALA A 297 10.14 -6.07 4.86
N ALA A 298 11.47 -6.06 4.74
CA ALA A 298 12.17 -6.27 3.48
C ALA A 298 11.93 -7.68 2.93
N ALA A 299 12.00 -8.71 3.79
CA ALA A 299 11.72 -10.10 3.43
C ALA A 299 10.26 -10.30 2.98
N ALA A 300 9.29 -9.67 3.66
CA ALA A 300 7.88 -9.70 3.25
C ALA A 300 7.69 -9.10 1.85
N SER A 301 8.33 -7.97 1.57
CA SER A 301 8.36 -7.36 0.23
C SER A 301 8.99 -8.30 -0.80
N ALA A 302 10.13 -8.91 -0.48
CA ALA A 302 10.83 -9.84 -1.36
C ALA A 302 9.98 -11.06 -1.71
N LEU A 303 9.37 -11.70 -0.71
CA LEU A 303 8.49 -12.86 -0.90
C LEU A 303 7.29 -12.53 -1.78
N LYS A 304 6.70 -11.33 -1.65
CA LYS A 304 5.59 -10.92 -2.51
C LYS A 304 5.94 -10.99 -3.99
N HIS A 305 7.16 -10.75 -4.38
CA HIS A 305 7.59 -10.81 -5.78
C HIS A 305 7.53 -12.22 -6.38
N SER A 306 7.40 -13.26 -5.57
CA SER A 306 7.20 -14.66 -6.00
C SER A 306 5.72 -15.07 -6.09
N ILE A 307 4.78 -14.23 -5.66
CA ILE A 307 3.36 -14.54 -5.56
C ILE A 307 2.59 -13.80 -6.66
N PRO A 308 1.83 -14.50 -7.55
CA PRO A 308 0.97 -13.86 -8.53
C PRO A 308 -0.15 -13.06 -7.87
N GLY A 309 -0.59 -11.98 -8.52
CA GLY A 309 -1.66 -11.11 -8.03
C GLY A 309 -1.12 -9.99 -7.14
N ASP A 310 -2.01 -9.19 -6.55
CA ASP A 310 -1.65 -8.00 -5.78
C ASP A 310 -1.33 -8.33 -4.32
N PHE A 311 -1.95 -9.38 -3.77
CA PHE A 311 -1.86 -9.72 -2.37
C PHE A 311 -0.59 -10.46 -2.00
N ASN A 312 0.00 -10.08 -0.88
CA ASN A 312 0.98 -10.90 -0.21
C ASN A 312 0.25 -11.96 0.62
N LEU A 313 0.51 -13.23 0.33
CA LEU A 313 -0.10 -14.36 1.02
C LEU A 313 0.89 -15.12 1.92
N ALA A 314 2.09 -14.57 2.12
CA ALA A 314 3.07 -15.14 3.03
C ALA A 314 2.61 -14.99 4.48
N SER A 315 2.78 -16.03 5.27
CA SER A 315 2.59 -15.99 6.72
C SER A 315 3.81 -15.40 7.45
N VAL A 316 3.67 -15.07 8.73
CA VAL A 316 4.82 -14.65 9.57
C VAL A 316 5.92 -15.70 9.52
N ALA A 317 5.58 -16.99 9.60
CA ALA A 317 6.57 -18.07 9.56
C ALA A 317 7.32 -18.13 8.22
N ASP A 318 6.67 -17.82 7.09
CA ASP A 318 7.33 -17.75 5.79
C ASP A 318 8.30 -16.58 5.72
N VAL A 319 7.90 -15.42 6.26
CA VAL A 319 8.75 -14.22 6.28
C VAL A 319 9.96 -14.42 7.19
N GLU A 320 9.76 -14.92 8.42
CA GLU A 320 10.85 -15.22 9.36
C GLU A 320 11.86 -16.20 8.76
N ALA A 321 11.37 -17.24 8.13
CA ALA A 321 12.27 -18.19 7.46
C ALA A 321 13.06 -17.57 6.29
N ALA A 322 12.54 -16.53 5.66
CA ALA A 322 13.27 -15.79 4.62
C ALA A 322 14.25 -14.77 5.23
N VAL A 323 14.04 -14.32 6.48
CA VAL A 323 15.00 -13.54 7.24
C VAL A 323 16.18 -14.42 7.69
N ASP A 324 15.90 -15.61 8.21
CA ASP A 324 16.91 -16.46 8.85
C ASP A 324 17.83 -17.20 7.88
N THR A 325 17.39 -17.46 6.67
CA THR A 325 18.13 -18.36 5.76
C THR A 325 17.86 -18.08 4.29
N ASP A 326 18.92 -18.22 3.49
CA ASP A 326 18.82 -18.33 2.02
C ASP A 326 18.56 -19.78 1.55
N ASN A 327 18.17 -20.67 2.45
CA ASN A 327 17.88 -22.07 2.12
C ASN A 327 16.57 -22.18 1.34
N LEU A 328 16.69 -22.58 0.07
CA LEU A 328 15.60 -22.76 -0.88
C LEU A 328 15.10 -24.22 -0.99
N ASP A 329 15.55 -25.11 -0.10
CA ASP A 329 15.12 -26.51 -0.09
C ASP A 329 13.63 -26.67 0.24
N VAL A 330 13.07 -27.78 -0.21
CA VAL A 330 11.67 -28.13 0.06
C VAL A 330 11.43 -28.24 1.56
N ARG A 331 10.55 -27.39 2.10
CA ARG A 331 10.07 -27.50 3.48
C ARG A 331 9.09 -28.68 3.60
N ARG A 332 9.33 -29.55 4.60
CA ARG A 332 8.52 -30.76 4.88
C ARG A 332 7.89 -30.67 6.26
#